data_e2cd75f9b3deeefd3fbc8545d8e21768
#
_entry.id   e2cd75f9b3deeefd3fbc8545d8e21768
#
_cell.length_a   1.000
_cell.length_b   1.000
_cell.length_c   1.000
_cell.angle_alpha   90.00
_cell.angle_beta   90.00
_cell.angle_gamma   90.00
#
_symmetry.space_group_name_H-M   'P 1'
#
loop_
_entity.id
_entity.type
_entity.pdbx_description
1 polymer ?
#
loop_
_entity_poly.entity_id
_entity_poly.type
_entity_poly.pdbx_seq_one_letter_code
_entity_poly.pdbx_strand_id
1 'polypeptide(L)'
;PSGPKARREEAPDAPWGSFPLVELCIFVGIILVVWGFLSAGDRQTVLVGGGIALICVASLELVVREHLAGYRSHTTLLAVACAVPVMAVLYFAQAPAWTVAAAGAIVGGLAWTLLRRTFIRRADGLGFRA
;
A
#
# COMPACT_ATOMS: atom_id res chain seq x y z
N PRO A 1 17.04 22.76 -9.17
CA PRO A 1 15.86 22.89 -10.04
C PRO A 1 14.81 21.85 -9.67
N SER A 2 13.71 22.34 -9.19
CA SER A 2 12.60 21.55 -8.66
C SER A 2 11.45 21.37 -9.66
N GLY A 3 11.74 21.41 -10.95
CA GLY A 3 10.75 21.26 -12.00
C GLY A 3 10.16 19.84 -12.09
N PRO A 4 9.00 19.66 -12.77
CA PRO A 4 8.36 18.34 -12.88
C PRO A 4 9.25 17.26 -13.50
N LYS A 5 10.16 17.63 -14.40
CA LYS A 5 11.11 16.70 -15.02
C LYS A 5 12.17 16.22 -14.02
N ALA A 6 12.77 17.14 -13.25
CA ALA A 6 13.75 16.80 -12.23
C ALA A 6 13.15 15.88 -11.15
N ARG A 7 11.90 16.12 -10.78
CA ARG A 7 11.19 15.28 -9.80
C ARG A 7 10.95 13.87 -10.32
N ARG A 8 10.75 13.68 -11.62
CA ARG A 8 10.61 12.35 -12.23
C ARG A 8 11.92 11.57 -12.24
N GLU A 9 13.03 12.26 -12.41
CA GLU A 9 14.38 11.66 -12.39
C GLU A 9 14.76 11.19 -10.99
N GLU A 10 14.18 11.78 -9.94
CA GLU A 10 14.38 11.38 -8.54
C GLU A 10 13.53 10.19 -8.12
N ALA A 11 12.57 9.76 -8.95
CA ALA A 11 11.72 8.63 -8.63
C ALA A 11 12.55 7.33 -8.51
N PRO A 12 12.27 6.47 -7.51
CA PRO A 12 13.03 5.24 -7.35
C PRO A 12 12.78 4.27 -8.50
N ASP A 13 13.86 3.65 -8.98
CA ASP A 13 13.78 2.62 -10.01
C ASP A 13 13.18 1.33 -9.46
N ALA A 14 12.41 0.64 -10.29
CA ALA A 14 11.89 -0.67 -9.96
C ALA A 14 13.01 -1.72 -10.00
N PRO A 15 12.96 -2.75 -9.11
CA PRO A 15 13.96 -3.83 -9.13
C PRO A 15 14.04 -4.60 -10.45
N TRP A 16 12.94 -4.59 -11.21
CA TRP A 16 12.85 -5.28 -12.52
C TRP A 16 13.15 -4.36 -13.72
N GLY A 17 13.64 -3.14 -13.46
CA GLY A 17 14.02 -2.18 -14.51
C GLY A 17 12.87 -1.31 -15.01
N SER A 18 12.91 -0.94 -16.29
CA SER A 18 11.96 -0.01 -16.89
C SER A 18 10.63 -0.63 -17.33
N PHE A 19 10.43 -1.94 -17.17
CA PHE A 19 9.20 -2.61 -17.55
C PHE A 19 8.04 -2.16 -16.64
N PRO A 20 6.86 -1.79 -17.18
CA PRO A 20 5.74 -1.27 -16.39
C PRO A 20 4.95 -2.41 -15.70
N LEU A 21 5.62 -3.18 -14.85
CA LEU A 21 5.02 -4.35 -14.19
C LEU A 21 3.88 -3.98 -13.25
N VAL A 22 4.04 -2.91 -12.45
CA VAL A 22 3.01 -2.47 -11.49
C VAL A 22 1.75 -2.04 -12.24
N GLU A 23 1.90 -1.23 -13.27
CA GLU A 23 0.81 -0.75 -14.10
C GLU A 23 0.09 -1.89 -14.79
N LEU A 24 0.84 -2.86 -15.31
CA LEU A 24 0.30 -4.06 -15.94
C LEU A 24 -0.48 -4.92 -14.94
N CYS A 25 0.04 -5.12 -13.73
CA CYS A 25 -0.64 -5.86 -12.68
C CYS A 25 -1.94 -5.18 -12.26
N ILE A 26 -1.96 -3.86 -12.13
CA ILE A 26 -3.17 -3.10 -11.81
C ILE A 26 -4.19 -3.25 -12.93
N PHE A 27 -3.77 -3.13 -14.18
CA PHE A 27 -4.63 -3.27 -15.34
C PHE A 27 -5.27 -4.67 -15.40
N VAL A 28 -4.46 -5.72 -15.25
CA VAL A 28 -4.94 -7.11 -15.20
C VAL A 28 -5.90 -7.31 -14.04
N GLY A 29 -5.57 -6.76 -12.87
CA GLY A 29 -6.43 -6.81 -11.69
C GLY A 29 -7.80 -6.18 -11.94
N ILE A 30 -7.85 -5.03 -12.60
CA ILE A 30 -9.12 -4.37 -12.98
C ILE A 30 -9.94 -5.27 -13.93
N ILE A 31 -9.29 -5.86 -14.93
CA ILE A 31 -9.96 -6.79 -15.87
C ILE A 31 -10.56 -7.97 -15.10
N LEU A 32 -9.82 -8.56 -14.17
CA LEU A 32 -10.29 -9.68 -13.36
C LEU A 32 -11.49 -9.30 -12.49
N VAL A 33 -11.47 -8.12 -11.90
CA VAL A 33 -12.60 -7.62 -11.09
C VAL A 33 -13.86 -7.44 -11.96
N VAL A 34 -13.72 -6.77 -13.09
CA VAL A 34 -14.85 -6.55 -14.02
C VAL A 34 -15.39 -7.88 -14.52
N TRP A 35 -14.53 -8.79 -14.96
CA TRP A 35 -14.94 -10.12 -15.39
C TRP A 35 -15.62 -10.89 -14.26
N GLY A 36 -15.09 -10.79 -13.04
CA GLY A 36 -15.69 -11.41 -11.87
C GLY A 36 -17.11 -10.94 -11.61
N PHE A 37 -17.38 -9.64 -11.72
CA PHE A 37 -18.74 -9.09 -11.56
C PHE A 37 -19.71 -9.58 -12.65
N LEU A 38 -19.21 -9.92 -13.84
CA LEU A 38 -20.01 -10.47 -14.92
C LEU A 38 -20.16 -12.00 -14.82
N SER A 39 -19.47 -12.64 -13.87
CA SER A 39 -19.52 -14.07 -13.62
C SER A 39 -20.47 -14.39 -12.46
N ALA A 40 -20.70 -15.68 -12.18
CA ALA A 40 -21.56 -16.12 -11.10
C ALA A 40 -20.89 -17.26 -10.32
N GLY A 41 -21.37 -17.48 -9.10
CA GLY A 41 -20.92 -18.56 -8.24
C GLY A 41 -19.48 -18.40 -7.75
N ASP A 42 -18.79 -19.50 -7.54
CA ASP A 42 -17.42 -19.51 -7.02
C ASP A 42 -16.42 -18.77 -7.90
N ARG A 43 -16.67 -18.79 -9.22
CA ARG A 43 -15.83 -18.06 -10.18
C ARG A 43 -15.82 -16.57 -9.91
N GLN A 44 -16.98 -15.99 -9.57
CA GLN A 44 -17.09 -14.57 -9.22
C GLN A 44 -16.19 -14.24 -8.04
N THR A 45 -16.28 -15.01 -6.96
CA THR A 45 -15.48 -14.81 -5.76
C THR A 45 -13.97 -14.87 -6.05
N VAL A 46 -13.54 -15.87 -6.81
CA VAL A 46 -12.11 -16.05 -7.15
C VAL A 46 -11.60 -14.91 -8.02
N LEU A 47 -12.36 -14.51 -9.05
CA LEU A 47 -11.95 -13.45 -9.97
C LEU A 47 -11.90 -12.08 -9.29
N VAL A 48 -12.96 -11.74 -8.55
CA VAL A 48 -13.02 -10.45 -7.83
C VAL A 48 -11.96 -10.40 -6.74
N GLY A 49 -11.86 -11.44 -5.91
CA GLY A 49 -10.88 -11.52 -4.84
C GLY A 49 -9.45 -11.50 -5.36
N GLY A 50 -9.16 -12.28 -6.39
CA GLY A 50 -7.83 -12.32 -7.02
C GLY A 50 -7.46 -11.00 -7.68
N GLY A 51 -8.41 -10.35 -8.35
CA GLY A 51 -8.19 -9.05 -8.96
C GLY A 51 -7.90 -7.96 -7.93
N ILE A 52 -8.68 -7.90 -6.86
CA ILE A 52 -8.47 -6.95 -5.76
C ILE A 52 -7.10 -7.21 -5.10
N ALA A 53 -6.77 -8.47 -4.81
CA ALA A 53 -5.49 -8.83 -4.21
C ALA A 53 -4.31 -8.38 -5.09
N LEU A 54 -4.39 -8.59 -6.40
CA LEU A 54 -3.36 -8.19 -7.34
C LEU A 54 -3.18 -6.67 -7.37
N ILE A 55 -4.27 -5.91 -7.42
CA ILE A 55 -4.23 -4.44 -7.38
C ILE A 55 -3.59 -3.96 -6.06
N CYS A 56 -4.01 -4.54 -4.94
CA CYS A 56 -3.49 -4.16 -3.62
C CYS A 56 -1.99 -4.43 -3.49
N VAL A 57 -1.53 -5.60 -3.88
CA VAL A 57 -0.10 -5.98 -3.81
C VAL A 57 0.75 -5.09 -4.71
N ALA A 58 0.32 -4.86 -5.94
CA ALA A 58 1.03 -4.01 -6.89
C ALA A 58 1.11 -2.56 -6.41
N SER A 59 -0.01 -2.02 -5.91
CA SER A 59 -0.06 -0.66 -5.38
C SER A 59 0.79 -0.50 -4.13
N LEU A 60 0.75 -1.48 -3.24
CA LEU A 60 1.53 -1.48 -2.00
C LEU A 60 3.04 -1.54 -2.29
N GLU A 61 3.46 -2.34 -3.26
CA GLU A 61 4.85 -2.39 -3.69
C GLU A 61 5.35 -1.00 -4.11
N LEU A 62 4.60 -0.32 -4.97
CA LEU A 62 4.96 1.01 -5.43
C LEU A 62 5.04 2.02 -4.27
N VAL A 63 4.04 1.99 -3.40
CA VAL A 63 3.94 2.89 -2.24
C VAL A 63 5.12 2.68 -1.29
N VAL A 64 5.46 1.43 -0.99
CA VAL A 64 6.60 1.09 -0.11
C VAL A 64 7.91 1.56 -0.75
N ARG A 65 8.09 1.29 -2.02
CA ARG A 65 9.30 1.68 -2.77
C ARG A 65 9.49 3.20 -2.74
N GLU A 66 8.45 3.98 -3.04
CA GLU A 66 8.52 5.44 -3.02
C GLU A 66 8.77 5.99 -1.62
N HIS A 67 8.13 5.41 -0.61
CA HIS A 67 8.29 5.84 0.78
C HIS A 67 9.71 5.58 1.29
N LEU A 68 10.25 4.38 1.08
CA LEU A 68 11.59 4.02 1.55
C LEU A 68 12.70 4.77 0.81
N ALA A 69 12.46 5.17 -0.43
CA ALA A 69 13.39 5.99 -1.20
C ALA A 69 13.36 7.47 -0.79
N GLY A 70 12.39 7.90 0.04
CA GLY A 70 12.22 9.30 0.42
C GLY A 70 11.66 10.17 -0.70
N TYR A 71 11.20 9.56 -1.79
CA TYR A 71 10.65 10.27 -2.94
C TYR A 71 9.27 10.85 -2.65
N ARG A 72 8.39 10.04 -2.08
CA ARG A 72 7.03 10.45 -1.72
C ARG A 72 6.61 9.76 -0.42
N SER A 73 5.99 10.53 0.49
CA SER A 73 5.51 9.98 1.75
C SER A 73 4.15 9.32 1.60
N HIS A 74 4.03 8.09 2.09
CA HIS A 74 2.78 7.36 2.19
C HIS A 74 2.58 6.87 3.62
N THR A 75 3.02 7.68 4.61
CA THR A 75 3.04 7.30 6.02
C THR A 75 1.68 6.84 6.52
N THR A 76 0.63 7.63 6.27
CA THR A 76 -0.74 7.29 6.71
C THR A 76 -1.25 6.02 6.04
N LEU A 77 -1.07 5.90 4.73
CA LEU A 77 -1.52 4.72 3.97
C LEU A 77 -0.83 3.45 4.46
N LEU A 78 0.49 3.51 4.65
CA LEU A 78 1.26 2.36 5.14
C LEU A 78 0.94 2.01 6.59
N ALA A 79 0.68 3.02 7.43
CA ALA A 79 0.26 2.78 8.81
C ALA A 79 -1.09 2.06 8.87
N VAL A 80 -2.05 2.47 8.05
CA VAL A 80 -3.34 1.79 7.92
C VAL A 80 -3.15 0.37 7.38
N ALA A 81 -2.29 0.20 6.38
CA ALA A 81 -1.99 -1.11 5.81
C ALA A 81 -1.37 -2.08 6.84
N CYS A 82 -0.66 -1.57 7.85
CA CYS A 82 -0.17 -2.37 8.97
C CYS A 82 -1.26 -2.66 10.00
N ALA A 83 -2.12 -1.69 10.30
CA ALA A 83 -3.13 -1.81 11.33
C ALA A 83 -4.29 -2.73 10.93
N VAL A 84 -4.77 -2.63 9.69
CA VAL A 84 -5.96 -3.35 9.21
C VAL A 84 -5.80 -4.87 9.30
N PRO A 85 -4.70 -5.52 8.88
CA PRO A 85 -4.53 -6.95 9.04
C PRO A 85 -4.57 -7.42 10.49
N VAL A 86 -3.98 -6.65 11.42
CA VAL A 86 -4.00 -6.96 12.85
C VAL A 86 -5.43 -6.90 13.38
N MET A 87 -6.16 -5.86 13.03
CA MET A 87 -7.57 -5.72 13.41
C MET A 87 -8.42 -6.85 12.84
N ALA A 88 -8.19 -7.24 11.59
CA ALA A 88 -8.91 -8.33 10.93
C ALA A 88 -8.67 -9.67 11.64
N VAL A 89 -7.43 -9.99 11.98
CA VAL A 89 -7.09 -11.22 12.71
C VAL A 89 -7.79 -11.26 14.06
N LEU A 90 -7.77 -10.15 14.82
CA LEU A 90 -8.43 -10.07 16.11
C LEU A 90 -9.96 -10.17 15.99
N TYR A 91 -10.54 -9.56 14.97
CA TYR A 91 -11.97 -9.63 14.69
C TYR A 91 -12.41 -11.09 14.42
N PHE A 92 -11.70 -11.78 13.54
CA PHE A 92 -12.01 -13.19 13.25
C PHE A 92 -11.72 -14.13 14.41
N ALA A 93 -10.81 -13.75 15.31
CA ALA A 93 -10.55 -14.46 16.56
C ALA A 93 -11.59 -14.18 17.63
N GLN A 94 -12.66 -13.44 17.31
CA GLN A 94 -13.75 -13.10 18.22
C GLN A 94 -13.31 -12.24 19.43
N ALA A 95 -12.25 -11.44 19.26
CA ALA A 95 -11.82 -10.51 20.30
C ALA A 95 -12.87 -9.41 20.53
N PRO A 96 -12.97 -8.86 21.79
CA PRO A 96 -13.86 -7.75 22.04
C PRO A 96 -13.60 -6.54 21.14
N ALA A 97 -14.63 -5.78 20.80
CA ALA A 97 -14.49 -4.62 19.90
C ALA A 97 -13.47 -3.60 20.40
N TRP A 98 -13.39 -3.36 21.72
CA TRP A 98 -12.42 -2.43 22.28
C TRP A 98 -10.97 -2.91 22.10
N THR A 99 -10.73 -4.24 22.16
CA THR A 99 -9.41 -4.83 21.90
C THR A 99 -9.00 -4.62 20.45
N VAL A 100 -9.91 -4.85 19.50
CA VAL A 100 -9.69 -4.62 18.08
C VAL A 100 -9.32 -3.16 17.81
N ALA A 101 -10.11 -2.23 18.38
CA ALA A 101 -9.88 -0.79 18.24
C ALA A 101 -8.55 -0.37 18.87
N ALA A 102 -8.25 -0.83 20.09
CA ALA A 102 -7.00 -0.52 20.78
C ALA A 102 -5.78 -1.05 20.03
N ALA A 103 -5.82 -2.29 19.55
CA ALA A 103 -4.73 -2.87 18.77
C ALA A 103 -4.52 -2.11 17.45
N GLY A 104 -5.58 -1.74 16.76
CA GLY A 104 -5.50 -0.93 15.56
C GLY A 104 -4.84 0.43 15.81
N ALA A 105 -5.25 1.10 16.87
CA ALA A 105 -4.68 2.41 17.26
C ALA A 105 -3.18 2.29 17.63
N ILE A 106 -2.81 1.27 18.40
CA ILE A 106 -1.43 1.06 18.83
C ILE A 106 -0.54 0.72 17.63
N VAL A 107 -0.92 -0.28 16.82
CA VAL A 107 -0.15 -0.70 15.64
C VAL A 107 -0.08 0.42 14.61
N GLY A 108 -1.19 1.08 14.34
CA GLY A 108 -1.24 2.20 13.41
C GLY A 108 -0.38 3.38 13.86
N GLY A 109 -0.46 3.75 15.14
CA GLY A 109 0.32 4.84 15.72
C GLY A 109 1.82 4.56 15.72
N LEU A 110 2.24 3.34 16.12
CA LEU A 110 3.64 2.93 16.08
C LEU A 110 4.17 2.86 14.65
N ALA A 111 3.41 2.26 13.75
CA ALA A 111 3.78 2.19 12.32
C ALA A 111 3.90 3.58 11.72
N TRP A 112 2.96 4.46 12.00
CA TRP A 112 3.00 5.84 11.53
C TRP A 112 4.25 6.58 11.99
N THR A 113 4.58 6.47 13.29
CA THR A 113 5.77 7.10 13.88
C THR A 113 7.06 6.58 13.24
N LEU A 114 7.19 5.25 13.11
CA LEU A 114 8.39 4.62 12.55
C LEU A 114 8.53 4.94 11.05
N LEU A 115 7.45 4.86 10.29
CA LEU A 115 7.45 5.14 8.85
C LEU A 115 7.76 6.62 8.59
N ARG A 116 7.20 7.53 9.37
CA ARG A 116 7.50 8.96 9.25
C ARG A 116 8.98 9.25 9.53
N ARG A 117 9.53 8.65 10.59
CA ARG A 117 10.96 8.79 10.91
C ARG A 117 11.85 8.25 9.79
N THR A 118 11.51 7.09 9.25
CA THR A 118 12.23 6.49 8.13
C THR A 118 12.17 7.39 6.90
N PHE A 119 11.00 7.93 6.57
CA PHE A 119 10.84 8.85 5.45
C PHE A 119 11.67 10.12 5.62
N ILE A 120 11.62 10.75 6.79
CA ILE A 120 12.37 11.98 7.06
C ILE A 120 13.88 11.74 6.92
N ARG A 121 14.40 10.59 7.42
CA ARG A 121 15.80 10.21 7.23
C ARG A 121 16.15 10.03 5.77
N ARG A 122 15.31 9.35 5.00
CA ARG A 122 15.54 9.08 3.57
C ARG A 122 15.37 10.32 2.71
N ALA A 123 14.59 11.28 3.15
CA ALA A 123 14.37 12.56 2.47
C ALA A 123 15.35 13.66 2.94
N ASP A 124 16.46 13.30 3.59
CA ASP A 124 17.49 14.22 4.10
C ASP A 124 16.93 15.31 5.03
N GLY A 125 15.97 14.93 5.90
CA GLY A 125 15.37 15.84 6.84
C GLY A 125 14.26 16.75 6.28
N LEU A 126 13.85 16.56 5.04
CA LEU A 126 12.78 17.34 4.41
C LEU A 126 11.40 16.90 4.91
N GLY A 127 11.12 17.16 6.19
CA GLY A 127 9.89 16.71 6.88
C GLY A 127 8.60 17.24 6.25
N PHE A 128 8.67 18.31 5.47
CA PHE A 128 7.48 18.85 4.78
C PHE A 128 6.93 17.92 3.67
N ARG A 129 7.71 16.94 3.23
CA ARG A 129 7.25 15.93 2.27
C ARG A 129 6.44 14.81 2.96
N ALA A 130 6.49 14.75 4.25
CA ALA A 130 5.71 13.82 5.03
C ALA A 130 4.30 14.35 5.27
#